data_9aa6f31d65e04052d992d901859dbd31
#
_entry.id   9aa6f31d65e04052d992d901859dbd31
#
_cell.length_a   1.000
_cell.length_b   1.000
_cell.length_c   1.000
_cell.angle_alpha   90.00
_cell.angle_beta   90.00
_cell.angle_gamma   90.00
#
_symmetry.space_group_name_H-M   'P 1'
#
loop_
_entity.id
_entity.type
_entity.pdbx_description
1 polymer ?
#
loop_
_entity_poly.entity_id
_entity_poly.type
_entity_poly.pdbx_seq_one_letter_code
_entity_poly.pdbx_strand_id
1 'polypeptide(L)'
;SMAIAVKRGNPLNVASIADLSRVGVVAMCIQTAPCGSYAKTVLSRAGVVIPESSVTRGVDATATLAQVVTGDAQAALVYSTDVRSAGTSVRAIAIPRSFNVTATYPIAQVRDSKQSVPARAFVDFVLSSAGQSILGKYGFGRP
;
A
#
# COMPACT_ATOMS: atom_id res chain seq x y z
N SER A 1 -0.36 -6.17 -0.44
CA SER A 1 0.79 -6.02 0.47
C SER A 1 1.33 -4.60 0.47
N MET A 2 2.14 -4.26 1.49
CA MET A 2 2.85 -2.99 1.54
C MET A 2 4.07 -3.00 0.62
N ALA A 3 4.46 -1.81 0.15
CA ALA A 3 5.67 -1.56 -0.62
C ALA A 3 6.29 -0.22 -0.20
N ILE A 4 7.58 -0.04 -0.46
CA ILE A 4 8.22 1.25 -0.36
C ILE A 4 8.12 1.91 -1.74
N ALA A 5 7.55 3.10 -1.80
CA ALA A 5 7.58 3.95 -2.98
C ALA A 5 8.71 4.95 -2.85
N VAL A 6 9.51 5.10 -3.89
CA VAL A 6 10.56 6.13 -3.99
C VAL A 6 10.40 6.88 -5.31
N LYS A 7 10.99 8.07 -5.41
CA LYS A 7 10.98 8.85 -6.63
C LYS A 7 11.55 8.03 -7.80
N ARG A 8 11.03 8.26 -9.01
CA ARG A 8 11.58 7.67 -10.24
C ARG A 8 13.10 7.75 -10.27
N GLY A 9 13.77 6.67 -10.68
CA GLY A 9 15.22 6.58 -10.69
C GLY A 9 15.87 6.24 -9.36
N ASN A 10 15.12 6.30 -8.25
CA ASN A 10 15.62 5.96 -6.91
C ASN A 10 16.94 6.69 -6.57
N PRO A 11 16.96 8.02 -6.55
CA PRO A 11 18.21 8.80 -6.44
C PRO A 11 18.96 8.57 -5.12
N LEU A 12 18.28 8.06 -4.09
CA LEU A 12 18.89 7.77 -2.79
C LEU A 12 19.31 6.30 -2.63
N ASN A 13 19.21 5.51 -3.71
CA ASN A 13 19.57 4.09 -3.72
C ASN A 13 18.92 3.28 -2.57
N VAL A 14 17.63 3.50 -2.32
CA VAL A 14 16.85 2.72 -1.35
C VAL A 14 16.73 1.29 -1.88
N ALA A 15 17.28 0.32 -1.17
CA ALA A 15 17.24 -1.09 -1.55
C ALA A 15 16.39 -1.93 -0.61
N SER A 16 16.16 -1.46 0.61
CA SER A 16 15.47 -2.21 1.66
C SER A 16 14.70 -1.29 2.61
N ILE A 17 13.91 -1.91 3.49
CA ILE A 17 13.19 -1.18 4.55
C ILE A 17 14.14 -0.52 5.55
N ALA A 18 15.32 -1.09 5.77
CA ALA A 18 16.32 -0.53 6.69
C ALA A 18 16.83 0.84 6.23
N ASP A 19 16.83 1.08 4.92
CA ASP A 19 17.29 2.34 4.35
C ASP A 19 16.37 3.52 4.68
N LEU A 20 15.13 3.27 5.09
CA LEU A 20 14.18 4.33 5.46
C LEU A 20 14.63 5.17 6.65
N SER A 21 15.50 4.64 7.51
CA SER A 21 16.06 5.40 8.63
C SER A 21 17.05 6.50 8.21
N ARG A 22 17.52 6.51 6.96
CA ARG A 22 18.55 7.44 6.45
C ARG A 22 18.13 8.31 5.28
N VAL A 23 16.91 8.15 4.76
CA VAL A 23 16.50 8.85 3.52
C VAL A 23 15.98 10.27 3.72
N GLY A 24 15.88 10.74 4.96
CA GLY A 24 15.27 12.04 5.28
C GLY A 24 13.79 11.88 5.62
N VAL A 25 12.89 12.52 4.88
CA VAL A 25 11.46 12.47 5.18
C VAL A 25 10.81 11.24 4.55
N VAL A 26 10.09 10.48 5.36
CA VAL A 26 9.30 9.31 4.96
C VAL A 26 7.81 9.62 5.10
N ALA A 27 7.07 9.50 4.03
CA ALA A 27 5.61 9.63 4.05
C ALA A 27 4.97 8.32 4.53
N MET A 28 4.08 8.43 5.50
CA MET A 28 3.24 7.33 5.99
C MET A 28 1.81 7.83 6.17
N CYS A 29 0.84 6.93 6.11
CA CYS A 29 -0.54 7.31 6.47
C CYS A 29 -0.63 7.69 7.95
N ILE A 30 -1.65 8.46 8.30
CA ILE A 30 -2.03 8.66 9.71
C ILE A 30 -2.25 7.30 10.38
N GLN A 31 -1.94 7.21 11.67
CA GLN A 31 -1.95 5.91 12.39
C GLN A 31 -3.33 5.27 12.49
N THR A 32 -4.40 6.06 12.41
CA THR A 32 -5.79 5.61 12.44
C THR A 32 -6.25 4.99 11.10
N ALA A 33 -5.53 5.25 10.02
CA ALA A 33 -5.80 4.63 8.73
C ALA A 33 -5.17 3.22 8.66
N PRO A 34 -5.79 2.25 7.94
CA PRO A 34 -5.24 0.89 7.81
C PRO A 34 -3.81 0.87 7.27
N CYS A 35 -3.48 1.70 6.28
CA CYS A 35 -2.12 1.81 5.74
C CYS A 35 -1.10 2.29 6.78
N GLY A 36 -1.49 3.18 7.70
CA GLY A 36 -0.62 3.62 8.80
C GLY A 36 -0.37 2.51 9.83
N SER A 37 -1.41 1.77 10.19
CA SER A 37 -1.30 0.60 11.07
C SER A 37 -0.40 -0.48 10.46
N TYR A 38 -0.55 -0.76 9.16
CA TYR A 38 0.30 -1.74 8.47
C TYR A 38 1.74 -1.26 8.35
N ALA A 39 1.98 0.03 8.05
CA ALA A 39 3.32 0.60 8.01
C ALA A 39 4.03 0.45 9.37
N LYS A 40 3.34 0.74 10.47
CA LYS A 40 3.85 0.52 11.83
C LYS A 40 4.22 -0.95 12.07
N THR A 41 3.36 -1.88 11.67
CA THR A 41 3.63 -3.32 11.81
C THR A 41 4.84 -3.76 11.00
N VAL A 42 4.97 -3.29 9.76
CA VAL A 42 6.11 -3.60 8.88
C VAL A 42 7.42 -3.08 9.48
N LEU A 43 7.46 -1.83 9.93
CA LEU A 43 8.64 -1.24 10.57
C LEU A 43 9.02 -2.00 11.85
N SER A 44 8.05 -2.33 12.70
CA SER A 44 8.27 -3.10 13.92
C SER A 44 8.86 -4.48 13.63
N ARG A 45 8.32 -5.22 12.65
CA ARG A 45 8.84 -6.54 12.26
C ARG A 45 10.26 -6.47 11.69
N ALA A 46 10.57 -5.38 11.00
CA ALA A 46 11.89 -5.14 10.43
C ALA A 46 12.91 -4.59 11.43
N GLY A 47 12.48 -4.23 12.65
CA GLY A 47 13.35 -3.58 13.64
C GLY A 47 13.79 -2.18 13.23
N VAL A 48 13.04 -1.49 12.35
CA VAL A 48 13.38 -0.17 11.84
C VAL A 48 12.62 0.90 12.60
N VAL A 49 13.36 1.88 13.11
CA VAL A 49 12.81 3.05 13.79
C VAL A 49 13.03 4.28 12.92
N ILE A 50 11.97 5.03 12.64
CA ILE A 50 12.01 6.32 11.97
C ILE A 50 11.53 7.36 12.98
N PRO A 51 12.35 8.37 13.32
CA PRO A 51 11.91 9.45 14.22
C PRO A 51 10.67 10.14 13.65
N GLU A 52 9.70 10.50 14.50
CA GLU A 52 8.47 11.17 14.03
C GLU A 52 8.78 12.53 13.36
N SER A 53 9.87 13.19 13.76
CA SER A 53 10.38 14.40 13.08
C SER A 53 10.80 14.17 11.62
N SER A 54 11.02 12.93 11.22
CA SER A 54 11.33 12.51 9.84
C SER A 54 10.13 11.87 9.15
N VAL A 55 8.93 11.99 9.71
CA VAL A 55 7.71 11.42 9.15
C VAL A 55 6.74 12.53 8.75
N THR A 56 6.20 12.43 7.54
CA THR A 56 5.02 13.19 7.14
C THR A 56 3.81 12.28 7.02
N ARG A 57 2.60 12.80 7.27
CA ARG A 57 1.39 12.01 7.38
C ARG A 57 0.37 12.38 6.30
N GLY A 58 0.01 11.39 5.47
CA GLY A 58 -1.14 11.48 4.57
C GLY A 58 -2.40 10.89 5.21
N VAL A 59 -3.55 11.42 4.87
CA VAL A 59 -4.85 10.92 5.37
C VAL A 59 -5.18 9.52 4.86
N ASP A 60 -4.66 9.16 3.70
CA ASP A 60 -4.81 7.86 3.05
C ASP A 60 -3.56 7.50 2.23
N ALA A 61 -3.58 6.34 1.57
CA ALA A 61 -2.44 5.86 0.78
C ALA A 61 -2.18 6.73 -0.45
N THR A 62 -3.20 7.27 -1.08
CA THR A 62 -3.07 8.15 -2.26
C THR A 62 -2.41 9.47 -1.88
N ALA A 63 -2.89 10.14 -0.82
CA ALA A 63 -2.30 11.36 -0.31
C ALA A 63 -0.86 11.15 0.19
N THR A 64 -0.58 9.98 0.80
CA THR A 64 0.76 9.60 1.23
C THR A 64 1.71 9.44 0.05
N LEU A 65 1.28 8.74 -1.01
CA LEU A 65 2.09 8.52 -2.20
C LEU A 65 2.35 9.83 -2.96
N ALA A 66 1.36 10.74 -3.01
CA ALA A 66 1.48 12.03 -3.67
C ALA A 66 2.68 12.84 -3.14
N GLN A 67 3.01 12.74 -1.87
CA GLN A 67 4.14 13.46 -1.26
C GLN A 67 5.51 13.01 -1.83
N VAL A 68 5.61 11.76 -2.29
CA VAL A 68 6.82 11.31 -3.00
C VAL A 68 6.85 11.86 -4.44
N VAL A 69 5.69 11.93 -5.08
CA VAL A 69 5.58 12.46 -6.45
C VAL A 69 5.93 13.95 -6.48
N THR A 70 5.41 14.75 -5.53
CA THR A 70 5.70 16.18 -5.40
C THR A 70 7.12 16.46 -4.90
N GLY A 71 7.74 15.54 -4.18
CA GLY A 71 9.09 15.68 -3.64
C GLY A 71 9.14 16.13 -2.18
N ASP A 72 7.98 16.22 -1.51
CA ASP A 72 7.87 16.55 -0.09
C ASP A 72 8.39 15.42 0.82
N ALA A 73 8.42 14.18 0.28
CA ALA A 73 9.01 13.02 0.93
C ALA A 73 9.94 12.27 -0.03
N GLN A 74 10.97 11.64 0.52
CA GLN A 74 11.95 10.86 -0.23
C GLN A 74 11.50 9.42 -0.46
N ALA A 75 10.69 8.89 0.45
CA ALA A 75 10.09 7.56 0.36
C ALA A 75 8.69 7.55 1.00
N ALA A 76 7.87 6.57 0.65
CA ALA A 76 6.59 6.32 1.30
C ALA A 76 6.38 4.83 1.57
N LEU A 77 5.65 4.51 2.65
CA LEU A 77 5.11 3.18 2.93
C LEU A 77 3.62 3.17 2.56
N VAL A 78 3.30 2.52 1.43
CA VAL A 78 1.95 2.46 0.85
C VAL A 78 1.67 1.05 0.33
N TYR A 79 0.49 0.79 -0.23
CA TYR A 79 0.22 -0.50 -0.84
C TYR A 79 0.93 -0.66 -2.19
N SER A 80 1.28 -1.88 -2.54
CA SER A 80 1.86 -2.21 -3.85
C SER A 80 0.93 -1.84 -5.01
N THR A 81 -0.37 -1.84 -4.78
CA THR A 81 -1.39 -1.40 -5.76
C THR A 81 -1.32 0.09 -6.05
N ASP A 82 -1.06 0.93 -5.04
CA ASP A 82 -0.92 2.38 -5.22
C ASP A 82 0.32 2.70 -6.05
N VAL A 83 1.45 2.05 -5.73
CA VAL A 83 2.69 2.22 -6.51
C VAL A 83 2.48 1.80 -7.96
N ARG A 84 1.77 0.68 -8.19
CA ARG A 84 1.43 0.23 -9.55
C ARG A 84 0.55 1.23 -10.29
N SER A 85 -0.44 1.81 -9.62
CA SER A 85 -1.35 2.80 -10.21
C SER A 85 -0.64 4.12 -10.55
N ALA A 86 0.39 4.49 -9.81
CA ALA A 86 1.21 5.68 -10.10
C ALA A 86 2.14 5.51 -11.31
N GLY A 87 2.24 4.30 -11.86
CA GLY A 87 3.00 4.00 -13.07
C GLY A 87 4.48 4.38 -12.96
N THR A 88 4.95 5.21 -13.87
CA THR A 88 6.37 5.58 -13.95
C THR A 88 6.77 6.75 -13.06
N SER A 89 5.83 7.37 -12.34
CA SER A 89 6.09 8.53 -11.45
C SER A 89 6.93 8.14 -10.24
N VAL A 90 6.81 6.90 -9.79
CA VAL A 90 7.53 6.32 -8.66
C VAL A 90 8.12 4.96 -9.01
N ARG A 91 9.04 4.50 -8.18
CA ARG A 91 9.59 3.14 -8.23
C ARG A 91 9.21 2.38 -6.96
N ALA A 92 8.75 1.13 -7.13
CA ALA A 92 8.51 0.21 -6.02
C ALA A 92 9.81 -0.45 -5.56
N ILE A 93 10.00 -0.50 -4.24
CA ILE A 93 10.98 -1.37 -3.60
C ILE A 93 10.22 -2.40 -2.78
N ALA A 94 10.49 -3.66 -3.02
CA ALA A 94 9.79 -4.75 -2.38
C ALA A 94 10.18 -4.88 -0.90
N ILE A 95 9.21 -5.20 -0.07
CA ILE A 95 9.44 -5.54 1.35
C ILE A 95 9.41 -7.06 1.47
N PRO A 96 10.43 -7.70 2.07
CA PRO A 96 10.45 -9.14 2.29
C PRO A 96 9.19 -9.64 2.98
N ARG A 97 8.69 -10.80 2.60
CA ARG A 97 7.45 -11.39 3.15
C ARG A 97 7.48 -11.53 4.67
N SER A 98 8.64 -11.82 5.25
CA SER A 98 8.84 -11.92 6.70
C SER A 98 8.48 -10.66 7.46
N PHE A 99 8.64 -9.48 6.86
CA PHE A 99 8.31 -8.19 7.45
C PHE A 99 6.96 -7.65 6.97
N ASN A 100 6.50 -8.09 5.80
CA ASN A 100 5.34 -7.51 5.12
C ASN A 100 4.01 -7.88 5.80
N VAL A 101 2.98 -7.12 5.44
CA VAL A 101 1.59 -7.36 5.80
C VAL A 101 0.77 -7.46 4.52
N THR A 102 -0.11 -8.46 4.46
CA THR A 102 -1.09 -8.58 3.39
C THR A 102 -2.44 -8.04 3.87
N ALA A 103 -2.93 -7.00 3.20
CA ALA A 103 -4.28 -6.51 3.43
C ALA A 103 -5.28 -7.44 2.74
N THR A 104 -6.27 -7.92 3.47
CA THR A 104 -7.39 -8.71 2.94
C THR A 104 -8.60 -7.80 2.78
N TYR A 105 -9.23 -7.85 1.61
CA TYR A 105 -10.43 -7.10 1.29
C TYR A 105 -11.60 -8.07 1.21
N PRO A 106 -12.42 -8.21 2.26
CA PRO A 106 -13.61 -9.06 2.21
C PRO A 106 -14.69 -8.41 1.36
N ILE A 107 -15.46 -9.24 0.68
CA ILE A 107 -16.70 -8.84 0.01
C ILE A 107 -17.85 -9.70 0.55
N ALA A 108 -18.96 -9.08 0.86
CA ALA A 108 -20.14 -9.77 1.36
C ALA A 108 -21.43 -9.08 0.90
N GLN A 109 -22.48 -9.86 0.80
CA GLN A 109 -23.84 -9.34 0.61
C GLN A 109 -24.37 -8.78 1.94
N VAL A 110 -25.03 -7.63 1.90
CA VAL A 110 -25.77 -7.10 3.05
C VAL A 110 -26.99 -7.99 3.32
N ARG A 111 -27.17 -8.43 4.57
CA ARG A 111 -28.18 -9.42 4.98
C ARG A 111 -29.61 -9.05 4.53
N ASP A 112 -30.00 -7.80 4.77
CA ASP A 112 -31.36 -7.32 4.54
C ASP A 112 -31.53 -6.56 3.22
N SER A 113 -30.60 -6.81 2.26
CA SER A 113 -30.64 -6.20 0.94
C SER A 113 -31.87 -6.69 0.16
N LYS A 114 -32.68 -5.75 -0.33
CA LYS A 114 -33.78 -6.03 -1.25
C LYS A 114 -33.31 -6.46 -2.65
N GLN A 115 -32.01 -6.32 -2.91
CA GLN A 115 -31.31 -6.69 -4.15
C GLN A 115 -30.39 -7.90 -3.93
N SER A 116 -30.84 -8.89 -3.19
CA SER A 116 -30.02 -10.04 -2.78
C SER A 116 -29.50 -10.86 -3.96
N VAL A 117 -30.33 -11.07 -4.99
CA VAL A 117 -29.95 -11.84 -6.19
C VAL A 117 -28.82 -11.16 -6.99
N PRO A 118 -28.96 -9.89 -7.43
CA PRO A 118 -27.87 -9.21 -8.13
C PRO A 118 -26.63 -8.98 -7.25
N ALA A 119 -26.78 -8.77 -5.94
CA ALA A 119 -25.66 -8.64 -5.02
C ALA A 119 -24.83 -9.94 -4.97
N ARG A 120 -25.49 -11.10 -4.88
CA ARG A 120 -24.83 -12.40 -4.92
C ARG A 120 -24.13 -12.63 -6.26
N ALA A 121 -24.79 -12.35 -7.37
CA ALA A 121 -24.20 -12.48 -8.71
C ALA A 121 -22.94 -11.60 -8.85
N PHE A 122 -22.92 -10.41 -8.26
CA PHE A 122 -21.73 -9.56 -8.24
C PHE A 122 -20.60 -10.16 -7.41
N VAL A 123 -20.89 -10.70 -6.21
CA VAL A 123 -19.87 -11.39 -5.40
C VAL A 123 -19.28 -12.59 -6.16
N ASP A 124 -20.14 -13.41 -6.76
CA ASP A 124 -19.73 -14.57 -7.56
C ASP A 124 -18.88 -14.16 -8.77
N PHE A 125 -19.24 -13.04 -9.43
CA PHE A 125 -18.44 -12.48 -10.52
C PHE A 125 -17.05 -12.04 -10.03
N VAL A 126 -16.98 -11.31 -8.91
CA VAL A 126 -15.69 -10.85 -8.33
C VAL A 126 -14.79 -12.04 -8.01
N LEU A 127 -15.34 -13.13 -7.50
CA LEU A 127 -14.60 -14.35 -7.15
C LEU A 127 -14.31 -15.25 -8.36
N SER A 128 -14.95 -15.02 -9.51
CA SER A 128 -14.72 -15.79 -10.73
C SER A 128 -13.33 -15.56 -11.33
N SER A 129 -12.90 -16.46 -12.23
CA SER A 129 -11.63 -16.30 -12.96
C SER A 129 -11.56 -14.98 -13.72
N ALA A 130 -12.68 -14.50 -14.27
CA ALA A 130 -12.75 -13.23 -14.99
C ALA A 130 -12.53 -12.04 -14.04
N GLY A 131 -13.26 -11.99 -12.92
CA GLY A 131 -13.12 -10.96 -11.91
C GLY A 131 -11.71 -10.94 -11.31
N GLN A 132 -11.17 -12.11 -10.97
CA GLN A 132 -9.81 -12.25 -10.43
C GLN A 132 -8.74 -11.86 -11.47
N SER A 133 -8.95 -12.11 -12.75
CA SER A 133 -8.05 -11.63 -13.81
C SER A 133 -8.04 -10.11 -13.90
N ILE A 134 -9.18 -9.46 -13.77
CA ILE A 134 -9.28 -8.00 -13.73
C ILE A 134 -8.52 -7.46 -12.51
N LEU A 135 -8.81 -7.96 -11.32
CA LEU A 135 -8.14 -7.53 -10.09
C LEU A 135 -6.61 -7.72 -10.16
N GLY A 136 -6.15 -8.84 -10.74
CA GLY A 136 -4.73 -9.11 -10.95
C GLY A 136 -4.02 -8.08 -11.83
N LYS A 137 -4.72 -7.49 -12.82
CA LYS A 137 -4.17 -6.40 -13.64
C LYS A 137 -3.84 -5.16 -12.82
N TYR A 138 -4.55 -4.95 -11.72
CA TYR A 138 -4.32 -3.83 -10.78
C TYR A 138 -3.42 -4.20 -9.60
N GLY A 139 -2.87 -5.41 -9.57
CA GLY A 139 -1.90 -5.84 -8.56
C GLY A 139 -2.52 -6.48 -7.32
N PHE A 140 -3.82 -6.79 -7.34
CA PHE A 140 -4.46 -7.56 -6.28
C PHE A 140 -4.08 -9.05 -6.40
N GLY A 141 -3.85 -9.69 -5.24
CA GLY A 141 -3.68 -11.13 -5.15
C GLY A 141 -5.02 -11.86 -5.24
N ARG A 142 -4.95 -13.17 -5.47
CA ARG A 142 -6.14 -14.04 -5.37
C ARG A 142 -6.48 -14.31 -3.90
N PRO A 143 -7.77 -14.63 -3.59
CA PRO A 143 -8.17 -15.09 -2.26
C PRO A 143 -7.49 -16.39 -1.86
#